data_9b0cb1de84628a12a791018082def927
#
_entry.id   9b0cb1de84628a12a791018082def927
#
_cell.length_a   1.000
_cell.length_b   1.000
_cell.length_c   1.000
_cell.angle_alpha   90.00
_cell.angle_beta   90.00
_cell.angle_gamma   90.00
#
_symmetry.space_group_name_H-M   'P 1'
#
loop_
_entity.id
_entity.type
_entity.pdbx_description
1 polymer ?
#
loop_
_entity_poly.entity_id
_entity_poly.type
_entity_poly.pdbx_seq_one_letter_code
_entity_poly.pdbx_strand_id
1 'polypeptide(L)'
;MDISERLQTSSIDDEVEPFLVETAELIQKRRSQSRIIFDRFMRNRTAVGGAAFLLVLFLFCFLGPSVWHVNPNTVNVLNVQETLANPSLTHPFGTDDVGRDQFARSMVGGQVSLIVGMLSMLIGIGIGTLIGALAGFYGGWIDNVL
;
A
#
# COMPACT_ATOMS: atom_id res chain seq x y z
N MET A 1 13.16 22.87 -58.28
CA MET A 1 12.64 21.95 -57.24
C MET A 1 12.37 20.64 -57.95
N ASP A 2 13.27 19.69 -57.72
CA ASP A 2 13.41 18.47 -58.52
C ASP A 2 12.35 17.43 -58.16
N ILE A 3 11.83 16.71 -59.15
CA ILE A 3 10.80 15.66 -59.00
C ILE A 3 11.31 14.53 -58.07
N SER A 4 12.64 14.30 -58.09
CA SER A 4 13.30 13.32 -57.20
C SER A 4 13.19 13.66 -55.72
N GLU A 5 13.19 14.93 -55.36
CA GLU A 5 13.06 15.41 -53.98
C GLU A 5 11.62 15.22 -53.44
N ARG A 6 10.62 15.39 -54.28
CA ARG A 6 9.21 15.14 -53.92
C ARG A 6 8.88 13.66 -53.74
N LEU A 7 9.51 12.79 -54.52
CA LEU A 7 9.29 11.34 -54.38
C LEU A 7 9.95 10.77 -53.12
N GLN A 8 11.05 11.38 -52.69
CA GLN A 8 11.76 10.96 -51.50
C GLN A 8 11.05 11.41 -50.19
N THR A 9 10.45 12.61 -50.20
CA THR A 9 9.62 13.07 -49.07
C THR A 9 8.33 12.26 -48.94
N SER A 10 7.66 11.94 -50.04
CA SER A 10 6.46 11.11 -50.07
C SER A 10 6.70 9.69 -49.53
N SER A 11 7.84 9.09 -49.83
CA SER A 11 8.14 7.72 -49.32
C SER A 11 8.49 7.69 -47.82
N ILE A 12 9.05 8.78 -47.29
CA ILE A 12 9.35 8.91 -45.88
C ILE A 12 8.05 9.13 -45.08
N ASP A 13 7.15 9.98 -45.58
CA ASP A 13 5.86 10.24 -44.92
C ASP A 13 4.99 8.99 -44.89
N ASP A 14 4.99 8.15 -45.94
CA ASP A 14 4.26 6.87 -45.97
C ASP A 14 4.79 5.81 -45.01
N GLU A 15 6.08 5.83 -44.66
CA GLU A 15 6.66 4.92 -43.64
C GLU A 15 6.50 5.45 -42.22
N VAL A 16 6.49 6.75 -41.99
CA VAL A 16 6.44 7.38 -40.67
C VAL A 16 5.01 7.44 -40.12
N GLU A 17 4.00 7.66 -40.99
CA GLU A 17 2.59 7.70 -40.54
C GLU A 17 2.13 6.43 -39.78
N PRO A 18 2.34 5.20 -40.30
CA PRO A 18 1.91 4.00 -39.57
C PRO A 18 2.64 3.81 -38.21
N PHE A 19 3.94 4.20 -38.16
CA PHE A 19 4.70 4.14 -36.91
C PHE A 19 4.21 5.15 -35.87
N LEU A 20 3.83 6.36 -36.28
CA LEU A 20 3.26 7.37 -35.37
C LEU A 20 1.86 6.96 -34.88
N VAL A 21 1.04 6.37 -35.74
CA VAL A 21 -0.29 5.87 -35.35
C VAL A 21 -0.16 4.72 -34.35
N GLU A 22 0.73 3.76 -34.58
CA GLU A 22 0.98 2.64 -33.70
C GLU A 22 1.51 3.11 -32.33
N THR A 23 2.45 4.05 -32.30
CA THR A 23 2.96 4.62 -31.05
C THR A 23 1.90 5.43 -30.31
N ALA A 24 1.04 6.16 -31.00
CA ALA A 24 -0.06 6.90 -30.42
C ALA A 24 -1.11 5.96 -29.79
N GLU A 25 -1.44 4.86 -30.48
CA GLU A 25 -2.34 3.82 -29.96
C GLU A 25 -1.77 3.13 -28.71
N LEU A 26 -0.47 2.83 -28.70
CA LEU A 26 0.20 2.24 -27.53
C LEU A 26 0.20 3.18 -26.32
N ILE A 27 0.42 4.48 -26.55
CA ILE A 27 0.37 5.51 -25.51
C ILE A 27 -1.07 5.68 -24.97
N GLN A 28 -2.05 5.66 -25.85
CA GLN A 28 -3.47 5.77 -25.49
C GLN A 28 -3.95 4.54 -24.72
N LYS A 29 -3.51 3.36 -25.09
CA LYS A 29 -3.79 2.09 -24.41
C LYS A 29 -3.20 2.07 -22.99
N ARG A 30 -1.99 2.63 -22.79
CA ARG A 30 -1.38 2.75 -21.46
C ARG A 30 -2.15 3.69 -20.52
N ARG A 31 -2.63 4.84 -21.00
CA ARG A 31 -3.43 5.77 -20.20
C ARG A 31 -4.78 5.19 -19.78
N SER A 32 -5.33 4.28 -20.58
CA SER A 32 -6.62 3.64 -20.29
C SER A 32 -6.53 2.57 -19.21
N GLN A 33 -5.40 1.85 -19.07
CA GLN A 33 -5.29 0.71 -18.14
C GLN A 33 -5.41 1.11 -16.66
N SER A 34 -4.71 2.15 -16.23
CA SER A 34 -4.78 2.63 -14.85
C SER A 34 -6.19 3.09 -14.46
N ARG A 35 -6.89 3.73 -15.40
CA ARG A 35 -8.27 4.19 -15.18
C ARG A 35 -9.24 3.01 -15.09
N ILE A 36 -9.07 2.00 -15.94
CA ILE A 36 -9.89 0.78 -15.91
C ILE A 36 -9.69 0.01 -14.60
N ILE A 37 -8.44 -0.09 -14.12
CA ILE A 37 -8.13 -0.74 -12.84
C ILE A 37 -8.79 0.02 -11.68
N PHE A 38 -8.69 1.35 -11.68
CA PHE A 38 -9.30 2.18 -10.65
C PHE A 38 -10.83 2.09 -10.66
N ASP A 39 -11.45 2.14 -11.84
CA ASP A 39 -12.90 2.02 -11.99
C ASP A 39 -13.40 0.63 -11.54
N ARG A 40 -12.64 -0.44 -11.87
CA ARG A 40 -12.95 -1.80 -11.39
C ARG A 40 -12.82 -1.92 -9.87
N PHE A 41 -11.81 -1.31 -9.28
CA PHE A 41 -11.61 -1.27 -7.83
C PHE A 41 -12.77 -0.53 -7.16
N MET A 42 -13.12 0.67 -7.63
CA MET A 42 -14.22 1.46 -7.08
C MET A 42 -15.59 0.78 -7.22
N ARG A 43 -15.77 -0.03 -8.24
CA ARG A 43 -17.01 -0.79 -8.45
C ARG A 43 -17.13 -2.02 -7.54
N ASN A 44 -16.04 -2.49 -6.99
CA ASN A 44 -16.03 -3.61 -6.05
C ASN A 44 -16.21 -3.11 -4.61
N ARG A 45 -17.44 -3.17 -4.10
CA ARG A 45 -17.83 -2.68 -2.77
C ARG A 45 -17.02 -3.32 -1.64
N THR A 46 -16.69 -4.61 -1.76
CA THR A 46 -15.87 -5.32 -0.76
C THR A 46 -14.42 -4.84 -0.75
N ALA A 47 -13.84 -4.57 -1.92
CA ALA A 47 -12.48 -4.03 -2.02
C ALA A 47 -12.40 -2.61 -1.44
N VAL A 48 -13.38 -1.76 -1.75
CA VAL A 48 -13.47 -0.39 -1.20
C VAL A 48 -13.69 -0.43 0.31
N GLY A 49 -14.58 -1.32 0.80
CA GLY A 49 -14.82 -1.49 2.24
C GLY A 49 -13.56 -1.97 2.98
N GLY A 50 -12.84 -2.95 2.44
CA GLY A 50 -11.57 -3.42 3.00
C GLY A 50 -10.49 -2.33 3.02
N ALA A 51 -10.34 -1.58 1.92
CA ALA A 51 -9.39 -0.47 1.84
C ALA A 51 -9.74 0.66 2.82
N ALA A 52 -11.02 1.01 2.94
CA ALA A 52 -11.48 2.01 3.90
C ALA A 52 -11.22 1.56 5.34
N PHE A 53 -11.49 0.30 5.67
CA PHE A 53 -11.21 -0.26 6.99
C PHE A 53 -9.71 -0.21 7.34
N LEU A 54 -8.85 -0.61 6.41
CA LEU A 54 -7.40 -0.52 6.59
C LEU A 54 -6.92 0.92 6.77
N LEU A 55 -7.50 1.86 5.99
CA LEU A 55 -7.18 3.28 6.11
C LEU A 55 -7.58 3.82 7.50
N VAL A 56 -8.77 3.46 7.99
CA VAL A 56 -9.22 3.86 9.33
C VAL A 56 -8.31 3.29 10.42
N LEU A 57 -7.93 2.02 10.31
CA LEU A 57 -6.96 1.41 11.25
C LEU A 57 -5.61 2.11 11.21
N PHE A 58 -5.11 2.43 10.03
CA PHE A 58 -3.85 3.15 9.86
C PHE A 58 -3.92 4.54 10.52
N LEU A 59 -4.97 5.30 10.22
CA LEU A 59 -5.19 6.62 10.83
C LEU A 59 -5.34 6.52 12.35
N PHE A 60 -6.09 5.54 12.84
CA PHE A 60 -6.26 5.29 14.27
C PHE A 60 -4.91 5.04 14.97
N CYS A 61 -4.06 4.19 14.38
CA CYS A 61 -2.77 3.87 14.98
C CYS A 61 -1.77 5.02 14.92
N PHE A 62 -1.70 5.76 13.81
CA PHE A 62 -0.67 6.78 13.60
C PHE A 62 -1.08 8.18 14.05
N LEU A 63 -2.33 8.58 13.83
CA LEU A 63 -2.85 9.88 14.28
C LEU A 63 -3.43 9.82 15.69
N GLY A 64 -3.94 8.66 16.11
CA GLY A 64 -4.55 8.49 17.42
C GLY A 64 -3.70 8.98 18.58
N PRO A 65 -2.42 8.61 18.71
CA PRO A 65 -1.57 9.07 19.80
C PRO A 65 -1.32 10.57 19.82
N SER A 66 -1.43 11.25 18.67
CA SER A 66 -1.30 12.72 18.59
C SER A 66 -2.56 13.46 19.07
N VAL A 67 -3.72 12.81 18.94
CA VAL A 67 -5.02 13.34 19.37
C VAL A 67 -5.30 12.96 20.82
N TRP A 68 -4.94 11.74 21.18
CA TRP A 68 -5.15 11.19 22.52
C TRP A 68 -3.92 11.47 23.40
N HIS A 69 -4.00 12.51 24.21
CA HIS A 69 -2.88 13.04 25.01
C HIS A 69 -2.51 12.19 26.23
N VAL A 70 -3.06 10.98 26.36
CA VAL A 70 -2.75 10.06 27.46
C VAL A 70 -1.52 9.23 27.10
N ASN A 71 -0.48 9.29 27.94
CA ASN A 71 0.73 8.49 27.77
C ASN A 71 0.45 7.00 28.01
N PRO A 72 0.70 6.10 27.04
CA PRO A 72 0.41 4.67 27.17
C PRO A 72 1.27 3.97 28.24
N ASN A 73 2.35 4.62 28.67
CA ASN A 73 3.30 4.06 29.65
C ASN A 73 3.20 4.70 31.02
N THR A 74 2.27 5.64 31.26
CA THR A 74 2.11 6.25 32.58
C THR A 74 1.50 5.22 33.52
N VAL A 75 2.31 4.79 34.45
CA VAL A 75 1.89 3.87 35.51
C VAL A 75 1.44 4.72 36.72
N ASN A 76 0.16 4.72 37.01
CA ASN A 76 -0.39 5.47 38.13
C ASN A 76 -0.44 4.58 39.38
N VAL A 77 0.74 4.16 39.86
CA VAL A 77 0.88 3.24 41.00
C VAL A 77 0.31 3.82 42.30
N LEU A 78 0.10 5.15 42.33
CA LEU A 78 -0.37 5.84 43.55
C LEU A 78 -1.90 5.91 43.65
N ASN A 79 -2.63 5.67 42.57
CA ASN A 79 -4.10 5.69 42.54
C ASN A 79 -4.67 4.29 42.33
N VAL A 80 -4.88 3.55 43.41
CA VAL A 80 -5.51 2.23 43.39
C VAL A 80 -6.92 2.25 42.73
N GLN A 81 -7.56 3.42 42.68
CA GLN A 81 -8.86 3.62 42.01
C GLN A 81 -8.80 3.62 40.47
N GLU A 82 -7.62 3.81 39.91
CA GLU A 82 -7.41 3.80 38.43
C GLU A 82 -6.96 2.44 37.92
N THR A 83 -6.68 1.47 38.79
CA THR A 83 -6.37 0.09 38.39
C THR A 83 -7.67 -0.67 38.09
N LEU A 84 -7.68 -1.42 37.00
CA LEU A 84 -8.85 -2.18 36.52
C LEU A 84 -10.13 -1.33 36.41
N ALA A 85 -9.98 -0.03 36.07
CA ALA A 85 -11.11 0.84 35.87
C ALA A 85 -11.93 0.40 34.66
N ASN A 86 -13.26 0.43 34.83
CA ASN A 86 -14.20 0.13 33.75
C ASN A 86 -14.08 1.14 32.61
N PRO A 87 -14.52 0.78 31.39
CA PRO A 87 -14.59 1.70 30.27
C PRO A 87 -15.32 3.01 30.63
N SER A 88 -14.67 4.14 30.33
CA SER A 88 -15.17 5.49 30.62
C SER A 88 -14.81 6.45 29.48
N LEU A 89 -15.30 7.69 29.52
CA LEU A 89 -14.94 8.71 28.53
C LEU A 89 -13.46 9.09 28.58
N THR A 90 -12.81 8.94 29.71
CA THR A 90 -11.37 9.19 29.89
C THR A 90 -10.52 7.99 29.52
N HIS A 91 -11.05 6.78 29.69
CA HIS A 91 -10.41 5.50 29.36
C HIS A 91 -11.39 4.61 28.59
N PRO A 92 -11.56 4.80 27.25
CA PRO A 92 -12.58 4.10 26.48
C PRO A 92 -12.52 2.58 26.56
N PHE A 93 -11.34 1.99 26.72
CA PHE A 93 -11.14 0.55 26.91
C PHE A 93 -10.78 0.17 28.35
N GLY A 94 -10.97 1.11 29.28
CA GLY A 94 -10.56 0.92 30.65
C GLY A 94 -9.06 0.92 30.86
N THR A 95 -8.62 0.53 32.06
CA THR A 95 -7.22 0.44 32.46
C THR A 95 -6.81 -0.99 32.78
N ASP A 96 -5.51 -1.28 32.72
CA ASP A 96 -4.96 -2.57 33.12
C ASP A 96 -4.75 -2.67 34.66
N ASP A 97 -4.16 -3.78 35.07
CA ASP A 97 -3.80 -4.08 36.49
C ASP A 97 -2.79 -3.10 37.11
N VAL A 98 -2.15 -2.27 36.28
CA VAL A 98 -1.14 -1.27 36.66
C VAL A 98 -1.64 0.16 36.40
N GLY A 99 -2.92 0.33 36.04
CA GLY A 99 -3.55 1.64 35.77
C GLY A 99 -3.18 2.27 34.43
N ARG A 100 -2.71 1.48 33.44
CA ARG A 100 -2.37 1.99 32.10
C ARG A 100 -3.59 2.03 31.21
N ASP A 101 -3.74 3.07 30.41
CA ASP A 101 -4.82 3.20 29.44
C ASP A 101 -4.69 2.17 28.30
N GLN A 102 -5.64 1.24 28.23
CA GLN A 102 -5.69 0.19 27.22
C GLN A 102 -5.96 0.75 25.82
N PHE A 103 -6.67 1.86 25.70
CA PHE A 103 -6.94 2.51 24.43
C PHE A 103 -5.67 3.11 23.82
N ALA A 104 -4.89 3.86 24.62
CA ALA A 104 -3.61 4.41 24.20
C ALA A 104 -2.60 3.29 23.83
N ARG A 105 -2.57 2.21 24.61
CA ARG A 105 -1.72 1.04 24.31
C ARG A 105 -2.12 0.32 23.04
N SER A 106 -3.41 0.22 22.75
CA SER A 106 -3.90 -0.38 21.48
C SER A 106 -3.43 0.40 20.25
N MET A 107 -3.39 1.74 20.32
CA MET A 107 -2.87 2.58 19.25
C MET A 107 -1.38 2.32 19.01
N VAL A 108 -0.57 2.36 20.05
CA VAL A 108 0.89 2.14 19.94
C VAL A 108 1.22 0.70 19.56
N GLY A 109 0.53 -0.28 20.14
CA GLY A 109 0.67 -1.69 19.75
C GLY A 109 0.32 -1.92 18.28
N GLY A 110 -0.73 -1.25 17.80
CA GLY A 110 -1.11 -1.27 16.39
C GLY A 110 -0.06 -0.67 15.45
N GLN A 111 0.63 0.41 15.84
CA GLN A 111 1.76 0.96 15.08
C GLN A 111 2.86 -0.08 14.89
N VAL A 112 3.28 -0.71 15.99
CA VAL A 112 4.34 -1.74 15.95
C VAL A 112 3.92 -2.91 15.06
N SER A 113 2.69 -3.39 15.21
CA SER A 113 2.17 -4.50 14.38
C SER A 113 2.13 -4.15 12.90
N LEU A 114 1.69 -2.94 12.54
CA LEU A 114 1.66 -2.46 11.16
C LEU A 114 3.06 -2.32 10.57
N ILE A 115 4.01 -1.76 11.31
CA ILE A 115 5.40 -1.60 10.87
C ILE A 115 6.05 -2.97 10.65
N VAL A 116 5.90 -3.90 11.59
CA VAL A 116 6.44 -5.25 11.48
C VAL A 116 5.81 -5.99 10.30
N GLY A 117 4.49 -5.88 10.13
CA GLY A 117 3.76 -6.47 9.01
C GLY A 117 4.23 -5.94 7.65
N MET A 118 4.37 -4.61 7.51
CA MET A 118 4.89 -3.98 6.29
C MET A 118 6.33 -4.41 6.00
N LEU A 119 7.19 -4.41 7.01
CA LEU A 119 8.59 -4.79 6.84
C LEU A 119 8.72 -6.26 6.41
N SER A 120 7.98 -7.16 7.06
CA SER A 120 7.94 -8.58 6.70
C SER A 120 7.44 -8.79 5.26
N MET A 121 6.41 -8.06 4.84
CA MET A 121 5.90 -8.09 3.47
C MET A 121 6.95 -7.62 2.46
N LEU A 122 7.64 -6.50 2.72
CA LEU A 122 8.68 -5.97 1.84
C LEU A 122 9.85 -6.95 1.68
N ILE A 123 10.29 -7.54 2.79
CA ILE A 123 11.35 -8.56 2.76
C ILE A 123 10.89 -9.79 1.99
N GLY A 124 9.67 -10.29 2.27
CA GLY A 124 9.12 -11.46 1.59
C GLY A 124 8.96 -11.25 0.08
N ILE A 125 8.42 -10.12 -0.34
CA ILE A 125 8.30 -9.77 -1.78
C ILE A 125 9.68 -9.60 -2.40
N GLY A 126 10.62 -8.93 -1.73
CA GLY A 126 11.97 -8.72 -2.22
C GLY A 126 12.69 -10.03 -2.47
N ILE A 127 12.73 -10.91 -1.48
CA ILE A 127 13.36 -12.24 -1.59
C ILE A 127 12.63 -13.09 -2.62
N GLY A 128 11.30 -13.16 -2.58
CA GLY A 128 10.51 -13.96 -3.52
C GLY A 128 10.68 -13.50 -4.96
N THR A 129 10.72 -12.19 -5.21
CA THR A 129 10.97 -11.64 -6.56
C THR A 129 12.39 -11.96 -7.03
N LEU A 130 13.39 -11.86 -6.15
CA LEU A 130 14.79 -12.17 -6.48
C LEU A 130 14.95 -13.65 -6.85
N ILE A 131 14.38 -14.53 -6.04
CA ILE A 131 14.41 -15.98 -6.28
C ILE A 131 13.64 -16.32 -7.55
N GLY A 132 12.43 -15.77 -7.73
CA GLY A 132 11.63 -15.99 -8.93
C GLY A 132 12.29 -15.46 -10.21
N ALA A 133 12.95 -14.31 -10.15
CA ALA A 133 13.69 -13.77 -11.28
C ALA A 133 14.91 -14.64 -11.64
N LEU A 134 15.64 -15.13 -10.66
CA LEU A 134 16.78 -16.04 -10.87
C LEU A 134 16.31 -17.37 -11.46
N ALA A 135 15.25 -17.97 -10.93
CA ALA A 135 14.65 -19.19 -11.45
C ALA A 135 14.20 -19.03 -12.91
N GLY A 136 13.50 -17.94 -13.21
CA GLY A 136 13.04 -17.64 -14.57
C GLY A 136 14.17 -17.34 -15.56
N PHE A 137 15.28 -16.74 -15.10
CA PHE A 137 16.42 -16.41 -15.95
C PHE A 137 17.31 -17.64 -16.26
N TYR A 138 17.59 -18.46 -15.23
CA TYR A 138 18.47 -19.63 -15.41
C TYR A 138 17.73 -20.86 -15.93
N GLY A 139 16.42 -20.98 -15.70
CA GLY A 139 15.57 -22.08 -16.21
C GLY A 139 16.06 -23.49 -15.80
N GLY A 140 15.39 -24.52 -16.31
CA GLY A 140 15.85 -25.89 -16.23
C GLY A 140 15.83 -26.50 -14.83
N TRP A 141 16.97 -26.96 -14.32
CA TRP A 141 17.07 -27.71 -13.08
C TRP A 141 16.79 -26.88 -11.81
N ILE A 142 17.08 -25.58 -11.88
CA ILE A 142 16.88 -24.63 -10.77
C ILE A 142 15.39 -24.40 -10.54
N ASP A 143 14.60 -24.33 -11.59
CA ASP A 143 13.14 -24.16 -11.53
C ASP A 143 12.42 -25.39 -10.95
N ASN A 144 13.00 -26.59 -11.14
CA ASN A 144 12.45 -27.85 -10.60
C ASN A 144 12.79 -28.08 -9.10
N VAL A 145 13.79 -27.41 -8.54
CA VAL A 145 14.24 -27.57 -7.13
C VAL A 145 13.68 -26.48 -6.23
N LEU A 146 13.33 -25.32 -6.76
CA LEU A 146 12.75 -24.16 -6.05
C LEU A 146 11.25 -24.21 -6.01
#